data_98a72cb9e5343585bc55e289f1281959
#
_entry.id   98a72cb9e5343585bc55e289f1281959
#
_cell.length_a   1.000
_cell.length_b   1.000
_cell.length_c   1.000
_cell.angle_alpha   90.00
_cell.angle_beta   90.00
_cell.angle_gamma   90.00
#
_symmetry.space_group_name_H-M   'P 1'
#
loop_
_entity.id
_entity.type
_entity.pdbx_description
1 polymer ?
#
loop_
_entity_poly.entity_id
_entity_poly.type
_entity_poly.pdbx_seq_one_letter_code
_entity_poly.pdbx_strand_id
1 'polypeptide(L)'
;MTSSNGPSAPVPVPSDRPAGAPVVLDREDLPDRVWTLPNALSVLRLLGVPVFLWLLLGPEEDGWALVILMVSGFTDWLDGKLARWLNQGSRLGALLDPAADRLYIVATLVALTLRDIVPLWVTALLVGRELVLGVMLLVLRAYGYPPLQVHYLGKAATLLLLYAFPVLLIADGTGWLARACEPFAWALTIWGTALYLLAGLLYVVQVAGIVRAERTVPASP
;
A
#
# COMPACT_ATOMS: atom_id res chain seq x y z
N MET A 1 -1.01 16.54 -38.77
CA MET A 1 -0.96 15.06 -38.68
C MET A 1 -1.85 14.65 -37.50
N THR A 2 -3.09 14.34 -37.76
CA THR A 2 -4.12 13.95 -36.78
C THR A 2 -4.03 12.45 -36.57
N SER A 3 -3.55 12.02 -35.41
CA SER A 3 -3.58 10.62 -35.01
C SER A 3 -5.00 10.22 -34.68
N SER A 4 -5.63 9.43 -35.53
CA SER A 4 -6.94 8.83 -35.31
C SER A 4 -6.85 7.75 -34.24
N ASN A 5 -7.36 8.04 -33.03
CA ASN A 5 -7.63 7.04 -32.01
C ASN A 5 -8.87 6.23 -32.47
N GLY A 6 -8.65 5.17 -33.22
CA GLY A 6 -9.66 4.16 -33.49
C GLY A 6 -10.00 3.37 -32.20
N PRO A 7 -11.21 2.78 -32.08
CA PRO A 7 -11.58 1.96 -30.93
C PRO A 7 -10.63 0.76 -30.83
N SER A 8 -10.03 0.58 -29.66
CA SER A 8 -9.14 -0.53 -29.36
C SER A 8 -9.85 -1.86 -29.62
N ALA A 9 -9.19 -2.75 -30.36
CA ALA A 9 -9.66 -4.11 -30.59
C ALA A 9 -9.97 -4.82 -29.26
N PRO A 10 -11.04 -5.63 -29.19
CA PRO A 10 -11.35 -6.39 -27.97
C PRO A 10 -10.20 -7.36 -27.66
N VAL A 11 -9.82 -7.40 -26.37
CA VAL A 11 -8.79 -8.32 -25.86
C VAL A 11 -9.19 -9.76 -26.19
N PRO A 12 -8.35 -10.58 -26.82
CA PRO A 12 -8.68 -11.96 -27.14
C PRO A 12 -8.93 -12.75 -25.84
N VAL A 13 -10.16 -13.23 -25.69
CA VAL A 13 -10.54 -14.10 -24.57
C VAL A 13 -10.09 -15.52 -24.91
N PRO A 14 -9.26 -16.19 -24.08
CA PRO A 14 -8.88 -17.59 -24.29
C PRO A 14 -10.13 -18.49 -24.37
N SER A 15 -10.17 -19.38 -25.37
CA SER A 15 -11.31 -20.25 -25.69
C SER A 15 -11.67 -21.29 -24.62
N ASP A 16 -10.80 -21.50 -23.62
CA ASP A 16 -10.91 -22.58 -22.63
C ASP A 16 -11.53 -22.16 -21.29
N ARG A 17 -12.18 -20.98 -21.23
CA ARG A 17 -12.79 -20.47 -19.99
C ARG A 17 -14.19 -21.01 -19.75
N PRO A 18 -14.51 -21.46 -18.54
CA PRO A 18 -15.90 -21.74 -18.15
C PRO A 18 -16.69 -20.43 -18.15
N ALA A 19 -17.90 -20.47 -18.71
CA ALA A 19 -18.79 -19.32 -18.79
C ALA A 19 -19.07 -18.75 -17.39
N GLY A 20 -18.73 -17.48 -17.16
CA GLY A 20 -18.98 -16.78 -15.90
C GLY A 20 -17.77 -16.58 -14.98
N ALA A 21 -16.57 -17.07 -15.32
CA ALA A 21 -15.37 -16.78 -14.54
C ALA A 21 -14.95 -15.30 -14.71
N PRO A 22 -14.61 -14.58 -13.61
CA PRO A 22 -14.15 -13.21 -13.70
C PRO A 22 -12.87 -13.14 -14.53
N VAL A 23 -12.79 -12.18 -15.45
CA VAL A 23 -11.59 -11.93 -16.26
C VAL A 23 -10.54 -11.30 -15.35
N VAL A 24 -9.61 -12.10 -14.87
CA VAL A 24 -8.40 -11.60 -14.22
C VAL A 24 -7.44 -11.24 -15.35
N LEU A 25 -7.35 -9.96 -15.69
CA LEU A 25 -6.35 -9.47 -16.63
C LEU A 25 -4.99 -9.53 -15.97
N ASP A 26 -4.03 -10.21 -16.58
CA ASP A 26 -2.65 -10.15 -16.17
C ASP A 26 -2.10 -8.74 -16.40
N ARG A 27 -1.07 -8.34 -15.64
CA ARG A 27 -0.47 -7.00 -15.76
C ARG A 27 0.03 -6.70 -17.19
N GLU A 28 0.34 -7.72 -17.96
CA GLU A 28 0.81 -7.62 -19.34
C GLU A 28 -0.32 -7.30 -20.34
N ASP A 29 -1.57 -7.61 -19.98
CA ASP A 29 -2.76 -7.35 -20.78
C ASP A 29 -3.34 -5.94 -20.58
N LEU A 30 -2.80 -5.19 -19.60
CA LEU A 30 -3.28 -3.83 -19.34
C LEU A 30 -2.78 -2.85 -20.40
N PRO A 31 -3.64 -1.94 -20.90
CA PRO A 31 -3.24 -0.96 -21.89
C PRO A 31 -2.23 0.03 -21.35
N ASP A 32 -1.27 0.45 -22.18
CA ASP A 32 -0.26 1.48 -21.88
C ASP A 32 -0.88 2.91 -21.87
N ARG A 33 -2.02 3.07 -21.20
CA ARG A 33 -2.65 4.38 -21.06
C ARG A 33 -2.03 5.11 -19.88
N VAL A 34 -1.27 6.17 -20.17
CA VAL A 34 -0.64 7.02 -19.15
C VAL A 34 -1.66 7.98 -18.52
N TRP A 35 -2.51 8.58 -19.34
CA TRP A 35 -3.51 9.56 -18.91
C TRP A 35 -4.83 8.87 -18.56
N THR A 36 -4.94 8.40 -17.32
CA THR A 36 -6.19 7.88 -16.75
C THR A 36 -6.51 8.62 -15.47
N LEU A 37 -7.78 8.67 -15.11
CA LEU A 37 -8.24 9.35 -13.91
C LEU A 37 -7.64 8.71 -12.64
N PRO A 38 -7.56 7.37 -12.52
CA PRO A 38 -6.84 6.73 -11.42
C PRO A 38 -5.36 7.14 -11.35
N ASN A 39 -4.63 7.13 -12.47
CA ASN A 39 -3.22 7.55 -12.48
C ASN A 39 -3.03 9.00 -12.01
N ALA A 40 -3.95 9.90 -12.39
CA ALA A 40 -3.90 11.29 -11.95
C ALA A 40 -4.07 11.40 -10.42
N LEU A 41 -4.95 10.58 -9.82
CA LEU A 41 -5.12 10.53 -8.36
C LEU A 41 -3.89 9.97 -7.65
N SER A 42 -3.25 8.93 -8.21
CA SER A 42 -1.99 8.39 -7.65
C SER A 42 -0.85 9.42 -7.70
N VAL A 43 -0.75 10.17 -8.80
CA VAL A 43 0.22 11.28 -8.93
C VAL A 43 -0.10 12.41 -7.94
N LEU A 44 -1.38 12.78 -7.79
CA LEU A 44 -1.80 13.80 -6.84
C LEU A 44 -1.45 13.39 -5.41
N ARG A 45 -1.65 12.13 -5.05
CA ARG A 45 -1.24 11.57 -3.75
C ARG A 45 0.27 11.67 -3.57
N LEU A 46 1.06 11.31 -4.58
CA LEU A 46 2.52 11.39 -4.53
C LEU A 46 3.00 12.83 -4.32
N LEU A 47 2.34 13.81 -4.95
CA LEU A 47 2.58 15.24 -4.73
C LEU A 47 2.09 15.70 -3.35
N GLY A 48 1.11 15.05 -2.78
CA GLY A 48 0.62 15.31 -1.42
C GLY A 48 1.65 14.97 -0.34
N VAL A 49 2.55 14.00 -0.59
CA VAL A 49 3.59 13.60 0.39
C VAL A 49 4.50 14.77 0.77
N PRO A 50 5.17 15.48 -0.15
CA PRO A 50 6.03 16.60 0.23
C PRO A 50 5.26 17.76 0.86
N VAL A 51 4.00 18.00 0.46
CA VAL A 51 3.17 19.04 1.07
C VAL A 51 2.80 18.67 2.49
N PHE A 52 2.43 17.42 2.73
CA PHE A 52 2.17 16.88 4.06
C PHE A 52 3.40 17.00 4.97
N LEU A 53 4.58 16.57 4.48
CA LEU A 53 5.83 16.67 5.21
C LEU A 53 6.19 18.11 5.54
N TRP A 54 6.01 19.02 4.60
CA TRP A 54 6.26 20.44 4.82
C TRP A 54 5.32 21.03 5.88
N LEU A 55 4.02 20.73 5.84
CA LEU A 55 3.06 21.20 6.81
C LEU A 55 3.34 20.65 8.22
N LEU A 56 3.70 19.39 8.31
CA LEU A 56 3.91 18.71 9.59
C LEU A 56 5.25 19.07 10.24
N LEU A 57 6.32 19.20 9.45
CA LEU A 57 7.69 19.42 9.96
C LEU A 57 8.16 20.86 9.91
N GLY A 58 7.49 21.72 9.12
CA GLY A 58 7.85 23.13 8.96
C GLY A 58 7.01 24.02 9.89
N PRO A 59 5.82 24.48 9.47
CA PRO A 59 4.98 25.35 10.28
C PRO A 59 4.24 24.65 11.41
N GLU A 60 4.30 23.31 11.48
CA GLU A 60 3.58 22.47 12.47
C GLU A 60 2.06 22.67 12.42
N GLU A 61 1.54 22.84 11.21
CA GLU A 61 0.11 23.03 10.95
C GLU A 61 -0.64 21.68 10.91
N ASP A 62 -0.81 21.09 12.10
CA ASP A 62 -1.37 19.73 12.27
C ASP A 62 -2.77 19.59 11.66
N GLY A 63 -3.59 20.64 11.71
CA GLY A 63 -4.92 20.63 11.11
C GLY A 63 -4.88 20.43 9.59
N TRP A 64 -4.02 21.16 8.89
CA TRP A 64 -3.86 21.01 7.45
C TRP A 64 -3.13 19.72 7.07
N ALA A 65 -2.15 19.28 7.85
CA ALA A 65 -1.50 18.01 7.70
C ALA A 65 -2.52 16.86 7.82
N LEU A 66 -3.42 16.93 8.80
CA LEU A 66 -4.51 15.97 8.99
C LEU A 66 -5.46 15.94 7.78
N VAL A 67 -5.85 17.11 7.25
CA VAL A 67 -6.71 17.19 6.05
C VAL A 67 -6.05 16.49 4.87
N ILE A 68 -4.76 16.75 4.62
CA ILE A 68 -4.03 16.09 3.51
C ILE A 68 -3.95 14.57 3.74
N LEU A 69 -3.68 14.12 4.95
CA LEU A 69 -3.63 12.71 5.31
C LEU A 69 -4.96 12.01 5.03
N MET A 70 -6.07 12.62 5.44
CA MET A 70 -7.42 12.08 5.21
C MET A 70 -7.81 12.10 3.74
N VAL A 71 -7.52 13.18 3.02
CA VAL A 71 -7.77 13.29 1.58
C VAL A 71 -6.97 12.25 0.81
N SER A 72 -5.71 12.03 1.17
CA SER A 72 -4.87 10.99 0.56
C SER A 72 -5.44 9.60 0.77
N GLY A 73 -5.85 9.26 1.98
CA GLY A 73 -6.49 7.96 2.24
C GLY A 73 -7.83 7.79 1.51
N PHE A 74 -8.63 8.87 1.42
CA PHE A 74 -9.88 8.84 0.67
C PHE A 74 -9.67 8.69 -0.83
N THR A 75 -8.71 9.40 -1.40
CA THR A 75 -8.38 9.31 -2.84
C THR A 75 -7.86 7.93 -3.21
N ASP A 76 -7.09 7.26 -2.33
CA ASP A 76 -6.65 5.88 -2.52
C ASP A 76 -7.81 4.88 -2.62
N TRP A 77 -8.79 5.02 -1.74
CA TRP A 77 -9.99 4.19 -1.83
C TRP A 77 -10.81 4.50 -3.10
N LEU A 78 -10.85 5.77 -3.50
CA LEU A 78 -11.61 6.24 -4.64
C LEU A 78 -11.01 5.78 -5.96
N ASP A 79 -9.68 5.87 -6.14
CA ASP A 79 -9.00 5.45 -7.38
C ASP A 79 -9.14 3.94 -7.62
N GLY A 80 -9.04 3.12 -6.57
CA GLY A 80 -9.30 1.69 -6.65
C GLY A 80 -10.75 1.34 -7.06
N LYS A 81 -11.75 2.15 -6.67
CA LYS A 81 -13.13 2.00 -7.15
C LYS A 81 -13.31 2.51 -8.59
N LEU A 82 -12.78 3.69 -8.89
CA LEU A 82 -12.85 4.31 -10.21
C LEU A 82 -12.17 3.43 -11.29
N ALA A 83 -11.00 2.88 -11.00
CA ALA A 83 -10.30 1.97 -11.90
C ALA A 83 -11.20 0.78 -12.32
N ARG A 84 -11.93 0.20 -11.36
CA ARG A 84 -12.88 -0.91 -11.62
C ARG A 84 -14.14 -0.47 -12.36
N TRP A 85 -14.71 0.67 -12.00
CA TRP A 85 -15.94 1.16 -12.62
C TRP A 85 -15.75 1.67 -14.06
N LEU A 86 -14.60 2.32 -14.29
CA LEU A 86 -14.30 2.92 -15.59
C LEU A 86 -13.54 1.97 -16.52
N ASN A 87 -13.17 0.75 -16.07
CA ASN A 87 -12.29 -0.17 -16.81
C ASN A 87 -11.01 0.53 -17.31
N GLN A 88 -10.47 1.46 -16.53
CA GLN A 88 -9.30 2.26 -16.85
C GLN A 88 -8.05 1.77 -16.11
N GLY A 89 -7.89 0.46 -15.95
CA GLY A 89 -6.63 -0.11 -15.48
C GLY A 89 -5.49 0.25 -16.44
N SER A 90 -4.32 0.63 -15.89
CA SER A 90 -3.12 0.91 -16.68
C SER A 90 -1.91 0.21 -16.07
N ARG A 91 -0.91 -0.14 -16.90
CA ARG A 91 0.36 -0.70 -16.42
C ARG A 91 1.07 0.25 -15.48
N LEU A 92 1.05 1.55 -15.80
CA LEU A 92 1.67 2.59 -14.99
C LEU A 92 0.99 2.71 -13.62
N GLY A 93 -0.35 2.76 -13.56
CA GLY A 93 -1.11 2.81 -12.32
C GLY A 93 -0.84 1.59 -11.44
N ALA A 94 -0.89 0.39 -12.01
CA ALA A 94 -0.61 -0.86 -11.29
C ALA A 94 0.79 -0.92 -10.65
N LEU A 95 1.74 -0.08 -11.11
CA LEU A 95 3.08 0.08 -10.54
C LEU A 95 3.14 1.25 -9.55
N LEU A 96 2.52 2.40 -9.91
CA LEU A 96 2.57 3.63 -9.11
C LEU A 96 1.76 3.52 -7.82
N ASP A 97 0.59 2.89 -7.85
CA ASP A 97 -0.28 2.80 -6.67
C ASP A 97 0.42 2.13 -5.48
N PRO A 98 0.96 0.90 -5.59
CA PRO A 98 1.67 0.28 -4.47
C PRO A 98 2.93 1.04 -4.04
N ALA A 99 3.60 1.73 -4.96
CA ALA A 99 4.79 2.50 -4.65
C ALA A 99 4.43 3.80 -3.89
N ALA A 100 3.40 4.52 -4.36
CA ALA A 100 2.90 5.72 -3.72
C ALA A 100 2.38 5.44 -2.30
N ASP A 101 1.61 4.36 -2.12
CA ASP A 101 1.08 3.94 -0.83
C ASP A 101 2.20 3.67 0.18
N ARG A 102 3.20 2.89 -0.22
CA ARG A 102 4.34 2.59 0.66
C ARG A 102 5.14 3.83 1.00
N LEU A 103 5.41 4.68 0.00
CA LEU A 103 6.12 5.94 0.23
C LEU A 103 5.35 6.84 1.21
N TYR A 104 4.01 6.91 1.04
CA TYR A 104 3.16 7.72 1.90
C TYR A 104 3.16 7.21 3.35
N ILE A 105 3.01 5.91 3.56
CA ILE A 105 3.06 5.29 4.91
C ILE A 105 4.42 5.53 5.56
N VAL A 106 5.52 5.29 4.84
CA VAL A 106 6.87 5.47 5.38
C VAL A 106 7.15 6.95 5.68
N ALA A 107 6.78 7.86 4.76
CA ALA A 107 6.97 9.29 4.96
C ALA A 107 6.18 9.82 6.18
N THR A 108 4.91 9.39 6.30
CA THR A 108 4.06 9.76 7.45
C THR A 108 4.66 9.25 8.75
N LEU A 109 5.09 7.99 8.79
CA LEU A 109 5.65 7.36 9.97
C LEU A 109 6.96 8.04 10.41
N VAL A 110 7.85 8.34 9.46
CA VAL A 110 9.10 9.07 9.72
C VAL A 110 8.80 10.49 10.24
N ALA A 111 7.85 11.19 9.63
CA ALA A 111 7.49 12.54 10.04
C ALA A 111 6.89 12.58 11.46
N LEU A 112 5.99 11.65 11.79
CA LEU A 112 5.44 11.52 13.14
C LEU A 112 6.51 11.16 14.17
N THR A 113 7.53 10.39 13.76
CA THR A 113 8.67 10.07 14.64
C THR A 113 9.59 11.27 14.85
N LEU A 114 9.83 12.08 13.82
CA LEU A 114 10.64 13.31 13.95
C LEU A 114 9.97 14.37 14.84
N ARG A 115 8.65 14.28 15.00
CA ARG A 115 7.87 15.09 15.94
C ARG A 115 7.66 14.45 17.31
N ASP A 116 8.32 13.34 17.59
CA ASP A 116 8.18 12.56 18.83
C ASP A 116 6.74 12.04 19.13
N ILE A 117 5.82 12.11 18.13
CA ILE A 117 4.45 11.60 18.24
C ILE A 117 4.46 10.06 18.28
N VAL A 118 5.33 9.45 17.46
CA VAL A 118 5.52 8.01 17.39
C VAL A 118 6.94 7.66 17.87
N PRO A 119 7.10 6.75 18.83
CA PRO A 119 8.42 6.33 19.27
C PRO A 119 9.22 5.68 18.14
N LEU A 120 10.52 5.96 18.10
CA LEU A 120 11.44 5.44 17.08
C LEU A 120 11.40 3.91 16.94
N TRP A 121 11.19 3.18 18.04
CA TRP A 121 11.13 1.71 17.99
C TRP A 121 9.94 1.19 17.17
N VAL A 122 8.77 1.86 17.19
CA VAL A 122 7.61 1.50 16.36
C VAL A 122 7.96 1.69 14.89
N THR A 123 8.53 2.83 14.55
CA THR A 123 8.97 3.15 13.20
C THR A 123 10.01 2.17 12.69
N ALA A 124 11.01 1.86 13.52
CA ALA A 124 12.05 0.89 13.17
C ALA A 124 11.47 -0.51 12.90
N LEU A 125 10.50 -0.96 13.69
CA LEU A 125 9.84 -2.25 13.49
C LEU A 125 9.00 -2.28 12.19
N LEU A 126 8.22 -1.23 11.93
CA LEU A 126 7.34 -1.17 10.76
C LEU A 126 8.16 -1.05 9.46
N VAL A 127 9.13 -0.13 9.42
CA VAL A 127 10.02 0.06 8.26
C VAL A 127 10.94 -1.15 8.07
N GLY A 128 11.51 -1.67 9.15
CA GLY A 128 12.36 -2.87 9.11
C GLY A 128 11.62 -4.07 8.51
N ARG A 129 10.37 -4.28 8.91
CA ARG A 129 9.52 -5.35 8.33
C ARG A 129 9.29 -5.13 6.83
N GLU A 130 9.00 -3.90 6.38
CA GLU A 130 8.83 -3.60 4.96
C GLU A 130 10.09 -3.90 4.15
N LEU A 131 11.26 -3.53 4.66
CA LEU A 131 12.53 -3.80 4.01
C LEU A 131 12.80 -5.31 3.92
N VAL A 132 12.61 -6.05 5.01
CA VAL A 132 12.79 -7.51 5.04
C VAL A 132 11.89 -8.19 4.02
N LEU A 133 10.60 -7.85 3.99
CA LEU A 133 9.67 -8.46 3.03
C LEU A 133 9.95 -8.01 1.59
N GLY A 134 10.33 -6.75 1.38
CA GLY A 134 10.72 -6.25 0.07
C GLY A 134 11.90 -7.01 -0.51
N VAL A 135 12.97 -7.17 0.27
CA VAL A 135 14.14 -7.96 -0.12
C VAL A 135 13.75 -9.42 -0.37
N MET A 136 12.97 -10.02 0.51
CA MET A 136 12.52 -11.41 0.36
C MET A 136 11.71 -11.62 -0.92
N LEU A 137 10.79 -10.72 -1.25
CA LEU A 137 10.02 -10.78 -2.49
C LEU A 137 10.88 -10.59 -3.74
N LEU A 138 11.89 -9.71 -3.70
CA LEU A 138 12.84 -9.53 -4.79
C LEU A 138 13.65 -10.82 -5.02
N VAL A 139 14.12 -11.43 -3.95
CA VAL A 139 14.85 -12.71 -4.01
C VAL A 139 13.95 -13.81 -4.59
N LEU A 140 12.74 -13.99 -4.10
CA LEU A 140 11.82 -14.99 -4.63
C LEU A 140 11.56 -14.80 -6.13
N ARG A 141 11.33 -13.56 -6.57
CA ARG A 141 11.14 -13.24 -7.99
C ARG A 141 12.37 -13.61 -8.82
N ALA A 142 13.60 -13.33 -8.32
CA ALA A 142 14.84 -13.68 -9.01
C ALA A 142 14.99 -15.20 -9.21
N TYR A 143 14.42 -15.99 -8.30
CA TYR A 143 14.39 -17.46 -8.40
C TYR A 143 13.15 -18.00 -9.13
N GLY A 144 12.31 -17.17 -9.73
CA GLY A 144 11.15 -17.58 -10.52
C GLY A 144 9.93 -18.08 -9.73
N TYR A 145 9.88 -17.82 -8.41
CA TYR A 145 8.73 -18.21 -7.60
C TYR A 145 7.53 -17.30 -7.83
N PRO A 146 6.31 -17.86 -7.82
CA PRO A 146 5.10 -17.07 -7.91
C PRO A 146 4.93 -16.14 -6.69
N PRO A 147 4.21 -15.01 -6.84
CA PRO A 147 3.96 -14.12 -5.73
C PRO A 147 3.14 -14.80 -4.64
N LEU A 148 3.57 -14.65 -3.40
CA LEU A 148 2.90 -15.21 -2.23
C LEU A 148 1.50 -14.60 -2.04
N GLN A 149 0.57 -15.41 -1.55
CA GLN A 149 -0.78 -14.93 -1.23
C GLN A 149 -0.76 -13.99 -0.04
N VAL A 150 -1.40 -12.83 -0.19
CA VAL A 150 -1.52 -11.84 0.89
C VAL A 150 -2.48 -12.34 1.96
N HIS A 151 -2.01 -12.51 3.20
CA HIS A 151 -2.87 -12.86 4.33
C HIS A 151 -3.84 -11.72 4.68
N TYR A 152 -5.08 -12.06 5.04
CA TYR A 152 -6.08 -11.09 5.53
C TYR A 152 -5.58 -10.29 6.75
N LEU A 153 -4.72 -10.88 7.57
CA LEU A 153 -4.07 -10.21 8.71
C LEU A 153 -3.25 -9.00 8.27
N GLY A 154 -2.52 -9.08 7.15
CA GLY A 154 -1.78 -7.96 6.61
C GLY A 154 -2.68 -6.80 6.18
N LYS A 155 -3.84 -7.11 5.58
CA LYS A 155 -4.85 -6.10 5.22
C LYS A 155 -5.47 -5.43 6.45
N ALA A 156 -5.80 -6.21 7.47
CA ALA A 156 -6.32 -5.67 8.73
C ALA A 156 -5.29 -4.77 9.43
N ALA A 157 -4.02 -5.19 9.46
CA ALA A 157 -2.93 -4.42 10.06
C ALA A 157 -2.72 -3.07 9.36
N THR A 158 -2.68 -3.05 8.02
CA THR A 158 -2.54 -1.80 7.26
C THR A 158 -3.74 -0.88 7.47
N LEU A 159 -4.95 -1.42 7.55
CA LEU A 159 -6.15 -0.66 7.84
C LEU A 159 -6.08 0.01 9.23
N LEU A 160 -5.67 -0.75 10.26
CA LEU A 160 -5.52 -0.20 11.62
C LEU A 160 -4.48 0.91 11.66
N LEU A 161 -3.33 0.74 11.00
CA LEU A 161 -2.28 1.77 10.94
C LEU A 161 -2.73 3.00 10.14
N LEU A 162 -3.49 2.81 9.07
CA LEU A 162 -4.06 3.92 8.28
C LEU A 162 -4.97 4.81 9.14
N TYR A 163 -5.77 4.22 10.03
CA TYR A 163 -6.57 4.98 10.99
C TYR A 163 -5.77 5.49 12.19
N ALA A 164 -4.71 4.78 12.59
CA ALA A 164 -3.88 5.20 13.71
C ALA A 164 -3.21 6.57 13.47
N PHE A 165 -2.67 6.81 12.27
CA PHE A 165 -1.92 8.04 11.97
C PHE A 165 -2.75 9.33 12.11
N PRO A 166 -3.96 9.45 11.52
CA PRO A 166 -4.82 10.60 11.75
C PRO A 166 -5.21 10.79 13.22
N VAL A 167 -5.52 9.67 13.92
CA VAL A 167 -5.93 9.72 15.33
C VAL A 167 -4.77 10.11 16.23
N LEU A 168 -3.53 9.65 15.95
CA LEU A 168 -2.31 10.08 16.63
C LEU A 168 -2.08 11.58 16.47
N LEU A 169 -2.25 12.11 15.26
CA LEU A 169 -2.07 13.53 15.00
C LEU A 169 -3.14 14.38 15.73
N ILE A 170 -4.38 13.90 15.84
CA ILE A 170 -5.40 14.54 16.65
C ILE A 170 -5.03 14.47 18.15
N ALA A 171 -4.50 13.35 18.61
CA ALA A 171 -4.13 13.10 19.99
C ALA A 171 -2.94 13.95 20.46
N ASP A 172 -2.05 14.35 19.55
CA ASP A 172 -0.94 15.26 19.82
C ASP A 172 -1.39 16.71 20.07
N GLY A 173 -2.59 17.05 19.63
CA GLY A 173 -3.19 18.38 19.84
C GLY A 173 -3.53 18.67 21.29
N THR A 174 -4.21 19.81 21.51
CA THR A 174 -4.64 20.26 22.84
C THR A 174 -6.15 20.17 23.00
N GLY A 175 -6.58 19.97 24.24
CA GLY A 175 -8.01 20.03 24.57
C GLY A 175 -8.65 18.66 24.87
N TRP A 176 -9.98 18.66 24.93
CA TRP A 176 -10.74 17.46 25.31
C TRP A 176 -10.71 16.37 24.24
N LEU A 177 -10.72 16.79 22.95
CA LEU A 177 -10.72 15.89 21.81
C LEU A 177 -9.41 15.09 21.75
N ALA A 178 -8.27 15.77 21.90
CA ALA A 178 -6.96 15.13 21.94
C ALA A 178 -6.89 14.06 23.04
N ARG A 179 -7.31 14.42 24.26
CA ARG A 179 -7.37 13.48 25.40
C ARG A 179 -8.32 12.30 25.18
N ALA A 180 -9.43 12.52 24.49
CA ALA A 180 -10.36 11.46 24.15
C ALA A 180 -9.81 10.53 23.06
N CYS A 181 -9.06 11.06 22.10
CA CYS A 181 -8.46 10.28 21.00
C CYS A 181 -7.21 9.51 21.42
N GLU A 182 -6.47 9.96 22.41
CA GLU A 182 -5.19 9.38 22.84
C GLU A 182 -5.24 7.85 23.09
N PRO A 183 -6.16 7.31 23.92
CA PRO A 183 -6.22 5.86 24.15
C PRO A 183 -6.54 5.08 22.88
N PHE A 184 -7.38 5.61 21.98
CA PHE A 184 -7.69 4.98 20.70
C PHE A 184 -6.50 5.02 19.75
N ALA A 185 -5.78 6.12 19.69
CA ALA A 185 -4.56 6.27 18.90
C ALA A 185 -3.53 5.21 19.25
N TRP A 186 -3.25 5.04 20.54
CA TRP A 186 -2.31 4.04 21.03
C TRP A 186 -2.83 2.62 20.85
N ALA A 187 -4.11 2.36 21.09
CA ALA A 187 -4.70 1.05 20.85
C ALA A 187 -4.57 0.64 19.37
N LEU A 188 -4.91 1.52 18.43
CA LEU A 188 -4.77 1.27 17.00
C LEU A 188 -3.31 1.06 16.59
N THR A 189 -2.39 1.85 17.13
CA THR A 189 -0.95 1.75 16.84
C THR A 189 -0.37 0.43 17.34
N ILE A 190 -0.67 0.04 18.59
CA ILE A 190 -0.14 -1.19 19.20
C ILE A 190 -0.72 -2.42 18.48
N TRP A 191 -2.04 -2.50 18.31
CA TRP A 191 -2.68 -3.61 17.63
C TRP A 191 -2.32 -3.67 16.15
N GLY A 192 -2.27 -2.52 15.47
CA GLY A 192 -1.82 -2.42 14.08
C GLY A 192 -0.41 -2.93 13.91
N THR A 193 0.52 -2.48 14.75
CA THR A 193 1.92 -2.92 14.75
C THR A 193 2.04 -4.41 15.05
N ALA A 194 1.34 -4.93 16.07
CA ALA A 194 1.37 -6.34 16.44
C ALA A 194 0.87 -7.24 15.29
N LEU A 195 -0.27 -6.92 14.69
CA LEU A 195 -0.81 -7.67 13.53
C LEU A 195 0.09 -7.55 12.30
N TYR A 196 0.73 -6.39 12.11
CA TYR A 196 1.64 -6.16 10.99
C TYR A 196 2.90 -7.02 11.09
N LEU A 197 3.47 -7.12 12.28
CA LEU A 197 4.62 -7.98 12.57
C LEU A 197 4.24 -9.46 12.47
N LEU A 198 3.08 -9.84 13.00
CA LEU A 198 2.58 -11.21 12.90
C LEU A 198 2.37 -11.62 11.45
N ALA A 199 1.76 -10.77 10.62
CA ALA A 199 1.62 -11.03 9.19
C ALA A 199 2.99 -11.17 8.51
N GLY A 200 3.97 -10.33 8.87
CA GLY A 200 5.35 -10.45 8.39
C GLY A 200 6.00 -11.77 8.75
N LEU A 201 5.85 -12.20 10.00
CA LEU A 201 6.36 -13.49 10.46
C LEU A 201 5.75 -14.67 9.70
N LEU A 202 4.43 -14.65 9.47
CA LEU A 202 3.75 -15.68 8.69
C LEU A 202 4.29 -15.76 7.26
N TYR A 203 4.61 -14.62 6.63
CA TYR A 203 5.26 -14.59 5.32
C TYR A 203 6.64 -15.24 5.36
N VAL A 204 7.47 -14.93 6.34
CA VAL A 204 8.81 -15.53 6.50
C VAL A 204 8.70 -17.05 6.67
N VAL A 205 7.75 -17.51 7.50
CA VAL A 205 7.52 -18.95 7.72
C VAL A 205 7.07 -19.63 6.42
N GLN A 206 6.18 -18.99 5.66
CA GLN A 206 5.70 -19.54 4.38
C GLN A 206 6.84 -19.67 3.37
N VAL A 207 7.69 -18.65 3.23
CA VAL A 207 8.87 -18.70 2.36
C VAL A 207 9.86 -19.78 2.80
N ALA A 208 10.15 -19.86 4.10
CA ALA A 208 11.03 -20.91 4.63
C ALA A 208 10.49 -22.31 4.35
N GLY A 209 9.17 -22.49 4.37
CA GLY A 209 8.51 -23.76 4.01
C GLY A 209 8.73 -24.12 2.55
N ILE A 210 8.55 -23.17 1.63
CA ILE A 210 8.75 -23.37 0.18
C ILE A 210 10.21 -23.79 -0.11
N VAL A 211 11.17 -23.04 0.42
CA VAL A 211 12.60 -23.30 0.21
C VAL A 211 13.03 -24.64 0.80
N ARG A 212 12.45 -25.07 1.92
CA ARG A 212 12.71 -26.40 2.49
C ARG A 212 12.14 -27.53 1.64
N ALA A 213 10.92 -27.36 1.15
CA ALA A 213 10.25 -28.38 0.34
C ALA A 213 11.04 -28.73 -0.94
N GLU A 214 11.64 -27.73 -1.59
CA GLU A 214 12.46 -27.97 -2.80
C GLU A 214 13.78 -28.71 -2.51
N ARG A 215 14.40 -28.42 -1.37
CA ARG A 215 15.63 -29.13 -0.98
C ARG A 215 15.40 -30.62 -0.71
N THR A 216 14.15 -31.03 -0.48
CA THR A 216 13.78 -32.42 -0.18
C THR A 216 13.29 -33.19 -1.39
N VAL A 217 13.07 -32.52 -2.54
CA VAL A 217 12.76 -33.22 -3.80
C VAL A 217 14.10 -33.71 -4.42
N PRO A 218 14.38 -35.02 -4.47
CA PRO A 218 15.58 -35.53 -5.15
C PRO A 218 15.47 -35.15 -6.62
N ALA A 219 16.58 -34.66 -7.21
CA ALA A 219 16.68 -34.53 -8.65
C ALA A 219 16.32 -35.89 -9.28
N SER A 220 15.17 -35.94 -9.98
CA SER A 220 14.82 -37.11 -10.77
C SER A 220 15.90 -37.31 -11.85
N PRO A 221 16.41 -38.52 -12.04
CA PRO A 221 17.47 -38.81 -13.01
C PRO A 221 17.03 -38.51 -14.44
#